data_d880f4c16dcb5e5938c42cfbd8c98e8b
#
_entry.id   d880f4c16dcb5e5938c42cfbd8c98e8b
#
_cell.length_a   1.000
_cell.length_b   1.000
_cell.length_c   1.000
_cell.angle_alpha   90.00
_cell.angle_beta   90.00
_cell.angle_gamma   90.00
#
_symmetry.space_group_name_H-M   'P 1'
#
loop_
_entity.id
_entity.type
_entity.pdbx_description
1 polymer ?
#
loop_
_entity_poly.entity_id
_entity_poly.type
_entity_poly.pdbx_seq_one_letter_code
_entity_poly.pdbx_strand_id
1 'polypeptide(L)'
;MTSLPKPINCVAFDCGNSSFRTVLGTFDGTRTNMEVVLQVSHNTIEINGLYYWDILHVYEGLKQGLKEAFLRAGHIDSIGICTWGVDFGFLDENGFLLANPLCYRNPIGEEQLSGLSAEEKRWVFDKTGIQNNRINSLYQLTGIKGLMPDLFGIASHMLMIPDLLSYFFTGEKFTEFSIASTTQLFDVKSMQYAEDVFDRFAIPMKMFKPLKQHGEVIGMLKQSIADELRIPVCPVICVPSHDTACAVAAVPAMEEDFLFISSGTWSLIGTELQTPEITQEVYQRDFANEGGVFNTITLLKNSAGMHILQCIRRDLELDGKKFTWDEIVRLAQNYQGAPGLFDPNSYELFNPKNMISAIRGLMKDDNATIEKVLASTYTSLAYTYRRTVEQIQEVTGKDYSSIYIVGGGSQNAYLNQLTADLTGKKVFSGPKEATSLGNIGVQLVSHISGFGLSDIREMVRNSEPISPFHPDPQRDRQLIDVRYRDFYENQ
;
A
#
# COMPACT_ATOMS: atom_id res chain seq x y z
N MET A 1 -14.70 -14.61 22.28
CA MET A 1 -14.94 -13.16 22.40
C MET A 1 -16.18 -12.92 23.25
N THR A 2 -16.16 -11.95 24.15
CA THR A 2 -17.30 -11.60 25.03
C THR A 2 -18.30 -10.72 24.26
N SER A 3 -19.61 -10.99 24.46
CA SER A 3 -20.66 -10.15 23.86
C SER A 3 -20.51 -8.69 24.36
N LEU A 4 -20.33 -7.76 23.43
CA LEU A 4 -20.32 -6.35 23.75
C LEU A 4 -21.73 -5.86 24.14
N PRO A 5 -21.86 -4.95 25.08
CA PRO A 5 -23.17 -4.38 25.44
C PRO A 5 -23.77 -3.51 24.32
N LYS A 6 -22.92 -2.98 23.43
CA LYS A 6 -23.30 -2.22 22.21
C LYS A 6 -22.25 -2.46 21.15
N PRO A 7 -22.63 -2.42 19.86
CA PRO A 7 -21.66 -2.39 18.77
C PRO A 7 -20.74 -1.17 18.87
N ILE A 8 -19.48 -1.33 18.41
CA ILE A 8 -18.50 -0.24 18.29
C ILE A 8 -18.49 0.24 16.85
N ASN A 9 -18.69 1.53 16.64
CA ASN A 9 -18.71 2.16 15.32
C ASN A 9 -17.42 2.94 15.09
N CYS A 10 -16.58 2.42 14.23
CA CYS A 10 -15.31 3.03 13.81
C CYS A 10 -15.43 3.62 12.40
N VAL A 11 -14.85 4.79 12.20
CA VAL A 11 -14.71 5.37 10.85
C VAL A 11 -13.28 5.21 10.40
N ALA A 12 -13.08 4.50 9.28
CA ALA A 12 -11.81 4.41 8.60
C ALA A 12 -11.79 5.37 7.40
N PHE A 13 -10.82 6.29 7.39
CA PHE A 13 -10.48 7.06 6.21
C PHE A 13 -9.34 6.34 5.47
N ASP A 14 -9.65 5.87 4.28
CA ASP A 14 -8.74 5.13 3.40
C ASP A 14 -8.48 5.97 2.15
N CYS A 15 -7.32 6.62 2.12
CA CYS A 15 -6.94 7.55 1.07
C CYS A 15 -5.89 6.93 0.16
N GLY A 16 -6.32 6.47 -1.01
CA GLY A 16 -5.42 5.98 -2.06
C GLY A 16 -5.00 7.08 -3.05
N ASN A 17 -4.17 6.72 -4.03
CA ASN A 17 -3.61 7.65 -5.02
C ASN A 17 -4.61 8.27 -6.01
N SER A 18 -5.80 7.72 -6.16
CA SER A 18 -6.80 8.15 -7.16
C SER A 18 -8.17 8.42 -6.58
N SER A 19 -8.41 7.98 -5.35
CA SER A 19 -9.65 8.22 -4.64
C SER A 19 -9.43 8.08 -3.14
N PHE A 20 -10.24 8.73 -2.35
CA PHE A 20 -10.35 8.47 -0.92
C PHE A 20 -11.75 7.95 -0.58
N ARG A 21 -11.81 7.15 0.48
CA ARG A 21 -13.05 6.54 0.96
C ARG A 21 -13.22 6.77 2.43
N THR A 22 -14.48 6.92 2.82
CA THR A 22 -14.90 6.85 4.21
C THR A 22 -15.66 5.55 4.40
N VAL A 23 -15.17 4.70 5.28
CA VAL A 23 -15.78 3.41 5.59
C VAL A 23 -16.26 3.40 7.03
N LEU A 24 -17.55 3.15 7.22
CA LEU A 24 -18.13 2.88 8.53
C LEU A 24 -17.99 1.39 8.84
N GLY A 25 -17.27 1.07 9.91
CA GLY A 25 -17.16 -0.28 10.45
C GLY A 25 -17.96 -0.41 11.73
N THR A 26 -18.89 -1.35 11.79
CA THR A 26 -19.69 -1.67 12.96
C THR A 26 -19.27 -3.05 13.48
N PHE A 27 -18.56 -3.07 14.61
CA PHE A 27 -18.10 -4.31 15.26
C PHE A 27 -19.11 -4.78 16.30
N ASP A 28 -19.56 -6.03 16.19
CA ASP A 28 -20.59 -6.62 17.06
C ASP A 28 -20.01 -7.45 18.23
N GLY A 29 -18.68 -7.50 18.36
CA GLY A 29 -17.96 -8.33 19.33
C GLY A 29 -17.32 -9.58 18.70
N THR A 30 -17.62 -9.89 17.44
CA THR A 30 -17.10 -11.05 16.71
C THR A 30 -16.65 -10.70 15.31
N ARG A 31 -17.43 -9.90 14.60
CA ARG A 31 -17.20 -9.49 13.22
C ARG A 31 -17.47 -8.00 13.03
N THR A 32 -16.89 -7.46 11.99
CA THR A 32 -17.12 -6.08 11.55
C THR A 32 -17.95 -6.08 10.28
N ASN A 33 -19.09 -5.42 10.29
CA ASN A 33 -19.80 -5.07 9.08
C ASN A 33 -19.27 -3.73 8.55
N MET A 34 -18.90 -3.69 7.28
CA MET A 34 -18.36 -2.49 6.64
C MET A 34 -19.33 -1.90 5.63
N GLU A 35 -19.42 -0.58 5.62
CA GLU A 35 -20.15 0.18 4.63
C GLU A 35 -19.30 1.34 4.11
N VAL A 36 -19.07 1.39 2.80
CA VAL A 36 -18.47 2.56 2.15
C VAL A 36 -19.53 3.67 2.10
N VAL A 37 -19.41 4.65 2.97
CA VAL A 37 -20.41 5.72 3.09
C VAL A 37 -20.16 6.88 2.14
N LEU A 38 -18.89 7.07 1.74
CA LEU A 38 -18.48 8.04 0.74
C LEU A 38 -17.24 7.54 0.00
N GLN A 39 -17.22 7.74 -1.30
CA GLN A 39 -16.01 7.57 -2.13
C GLN A 39 -15.92 8.73 -3.11
N VAL A 40 -14.76 9.39 -3.13
CA VAL A 40 -14.50 10.56 -3.98
C VAL A 40 -13.20 10.32 -4.75
N SER A 41 -13.26 10.53 -6.06
CA SER A 41 -12.05 10.55 -6.88
C SER A 41 -11.30 11.86 -6.67
N HIS A 42 -9.98 11.78 -6.61
CA HIS A 42 -9.13 12.96 -6.60
C HIS A 42 -7.96 12.79 -7.58
N ASN A 43 -7.46 13.90 -8.06
CA ASN A 43 -6.33 13.94 -8.98
C ASN A 43 -5.31 14.95 -8.48
N THR A 44 -4.10 14.84 -8.97
CA THR A 44 -3.09 15.89 -8.79
C THR A 44 -3.43 17.07 -9.69
N ILE A 45 -3.08 18.28 -9.22
CA ILE A 45 -3.24 19.52 -9.95
C ILE A 45 -1.85 19.95 -10.44
N GLU A 46 -1.71 20.17 -11.75
CA GLU A 46 -0.48 20.66 -12.33
C GLU A 46 -0.45 22.19 -12.33
N ILE A 47 0.61 22.76 -11.75
CA ILE A 47 0.89 24.20 -11.78
C ILE A 47 2.38 24.40 -12.08
N ASN A 48 2.70 25.11 -13.17
CA ASN A 48 4.06 25.41 -13.58
C ASN A 48 4.98 24.17 -13.71
N GLY A 49 4.44 23.06 -14.19
CA GLY A 49 5.17 21.81 -14.38
C GLY A 49 5.36 20.98 -13.11
N LEU A 50 4.76 21.37 -11.99
CA LEU A 50 4.74 20.60 -10.75
C LEU A 50 3.33 20.11 -10.44
N TYR A 51 3.27 18.87 -9.93
CA TYR A 51 2.03 18.23 -9.51
C TYR A 51 1.86 18.39 -7.99
N TYR A 52 0.67 18.85 -7.58
CA TYR A 52 0.28 19.05 -6.19
C TYR A 52 -0.90 18.17 -5.84
N TRP A 53 -0.95 17.68 -4.61
CA TRP A 53 -2.15 17.11 -4.03
C TRP A 53 -3.08 18.24 -3.57
N ASP A 54 -4.36 18.21 -3.94
CA ASP A 54 -5.36 19.08 -3.33
C ASP A 54 -5.77 18.53 -1.95
N ILE A 55 -4.89 18.72 -0.96
CA ILE A 55 -5.10 18.17 0.38
C ILE A 55 -6.31 18.79 1.08
N LEU A 56 -6.68 20.01 0.71
CA LEU A 56 -7.85 20.67 1.27
C LEU A 56 -9.14 20.06 0.74
N HIS A 57 -9.18 19.67 -0.53
CA HIS A 57 -10.29 18.90 -1.09
C HIS A 57 -10.43 17.52 -0.41
N VAL A 58 -9.32 16.83 -0.18
CA VAL A 58 -9.33 15.56 0.55
C VAL A 58 -9.90 15.76 1.95
N TYR A 59 -9.37 16.72 2.70
CA TYR A 59 -9.84 17.03 4.06
C TYR A 59 -11.34 17.36 4.11
N GLU A 60 -11.83 18.18 3.18
CA GLU A 60 -13.25 18.53 3.12
C GLU A 60 -14.13 17.31 2.81
N GLY A 61 -13.68 16.45 1.88
CA GLY A 61 -14.39 15.20 1.59
C GLY A 61 -14.41 14.23 2.77
N LEU A 62 -13.32 14.15 3.55
CA LEU A 62 -13.30 13.33 4.77
C LEU A 62 -14.27 13.84 5.83
N LYS A 63 -14.42 15.18 6.00
CA LYS A 63 -15.45 15.76 6.87
C LYS A 63 -16.86 15.38 6.43
N GLN A 64 -17.14 15.46 5.11
CA GLN A 64 -18.43 15.03 4.57
C GLN A 64 -18.68 13.54 4.83
N GLY A 65 -17.66 12.69 4.60
CA GLY A 65 -17.75 11.25 4.89
C GLY A 65 -18.02 10.96 6.37
N LEU A 66 -17.39 11.70 7.28
CA LEU A 66 -17.63 11.56 8.72
C LEU A 66 -19.08 11.90 9.08
N LYS A 67 -19.62 12.96 8.50
CA LYS A 67 -21.04 13.33 8.68
C LYS A 67 -21.98 12.24 8.18
N GLU A 68 -21.72 11.69 6.98
CA GLU A 68 -22.52 10.59 6.41
C GLU A 68 -22.45 9.33 7.30
N ALA A 69 -21.28 8.99 7.82
CA ALA A 69 -21.11 7.87 8.73
C ALA A 69 -21.94 8.07 10.01
N PHE A 70 -21.89 9.27 10.58
CA PHE A 70 -22.69 9.60 11.78
C PHE A 70 -24.19 9.53 11.51
N LEU A 71 -24.66 10.03 10.37
CA LEU A 71 -26.09 9.97 10.03
C LEU A 71 -26.61 8.53 9.89
N ARG A 72 -25.74 7.59 9.52
CA ARG A 72 -26.09 6.16 9.38
C ARG A 72 -26.01 5.42 10.71
N ALA A 73 -24.94 5.66 11.49
CA ALA A 73 -24.69 4.94 12.74
C ALA A 73 -25.37 5.56 13.97
N GLY A 74 -25.68 6.85 13.94
CA GLY A 74 -26.19 7.60 15.09
C GLY A 74 -25.12 7.97 16.14
N HIS A 75 -23.97 7.29 16.15
CA HIS A 75 -22.79 7.61 16.96
C HIS A 75 -21.53 7.05 16.32
N ILE A 76 -20.39 7.68 16.59
CA ILE A 76 -19.06 7.24 16.16
C ILE A 76 -18.18 7.15 17.40
N ASP A 77 -17.54 5.99 17.59
CA ASP A 77 -16.68 5.73 18.75
C ASP A 77 -15.25 6.18 18.49
N SER A 78 -14.76 6.07 17.23
CA SER A 78 -13.42 6.54 16.86
C SER A 78 -13.25 6.74 15.36
N ILE A 79 -12.13 7.40 15.01
CA ILE A 79 -11.68 7.67 13.63
C ILE A 79 -10.24 7.18 13.49
N GLY A 80 -9.90 6.52 12.36
CA GLY A 80 -8.54 6.19 11.96
C GLY A 80 -8.27 6.66 10.53
N ILE A 81 -7.06 7.14 10.25
CA ILE A 81 -6.67 7.68 8.93
C ILE A 81 -5.47 6.94 8.41
N CYS A 82 -5.56 6.40 7.19
CA CYS A 82 -4.43 5.83 6.47
C CYS A 82 -4.39 6.36 5.03
N THR A 83 -3.19 6.48 4.48
CA THR A 83 -2.97 7.01 3.14
C THR A 83 -1.82 6.29 2.43
N TRP A 84 -1.51 6.72 1.20
CA TRP A 84 -0.29 6.34 0.51
C TRP A 84 0.96 6.87 1.23
N GLY A 85 2.13 6.24 0.97
CA GLY A 85 3.42 6.60 1.56
C GLY A 85 4.10 7.81 0.91
N VAL A 86 5.24 8.16 1.42
CA VAL A 86 6.30 9.05 0.94
C VAL A 86 5.99 10.55 0.83
N ASP A 87 4.73 10.96 0.72
CA ASP A 87 4.34 12.37 0.57
C ASP A 87 4.05 13.05 1.91
N PHE A 88 4.27 14.34 1.95
CA PHE A 88 4.21 15.14 3.18
C PHE A 88 3.82 16.59 2.90
N GLY A 89 3.39 17.30 3.95
CA GLY A 89 3.17 18.75 3.92
C GLY A 89 3.98 19.50 4.96
N PHE A 90 4.15 20.79 4.72
CA PHE A 90 4.86 21.69 5.62
C PHE A 90 3.92 22.61 6.37
N LEU A 91 4.22 22.80 7.66
CA LEU A 91 3.56 23.81 8.49
C LEU A 91 4.59 24.81 9.00
N ASP A 92 4.14 26.06 9.23
CA ASP A 92 4.94 27.06 9.93
C ASP A 92 5.01 26.77 11.45
N GLU A 93 5.64 27.66 12.21
CA GLU A 93 5.76 27.54 13.66
C GLU A 93 4.41 27.56 14.40
N ASN A 94 3.41 28.25 13.84
CA ASN A 94 2.06 28.38 14.38
C ASN A 94 1.14 27.21 13.98
N GLY A 95 1.61 26.36 13.04
CA GLY A 95 0.84 25.22 12.55
C GLY A 95 -0.02 25.54 11.33
N PHE A 96 0.19 26.66 10.65
CA PHE A 96 -0.50 26.96 9.39
C PHE A 96 0.14 26.18 8.23
N LEU A 97 -0.69 25.63 7.37
CA LEU A 97 -0.26 24.95 6.16
C LEU A 97 0.41 25.97 5.20
N LEU A 98 1.65 25.71 4.80
CA LEU A 98 2.42 26.62 3.96
C LEU A 98 2.05 26.51 2.49
N ALA A 99 1.76 25.29 2.02
CA ALA A 99 1.37 25.02 0.64
C ALA A 99 0.66 23.65 0.55
N ASN A 100 -0.08 23.41 -0.53
CA ASN A 100 -0.51 22.06 -0.87
C ASN A 100 0.73 21.15 -1.05
N PRO A 101 0.69 19.90 -0.53
CA PRO A 101 1.76 18.93 -0.69
C PRO A 101 2.12 18.65 -2.15
N LEU A 102 3.41 18.54 -2.44
CA LEU A 102 3.86 18.05 -3.74
C LEU A 102 3.61 16.55 -3.87
N CYS A 103 3.28 16.12 -5.10
CA CYS A 103 3.05 14.72 -5.37
C CYS A 103 4.38 14.00 -5.67
N TYR A 104 4.56 12.78 -5.15
CA TYR A 104 5.74 11.94 -5.41
C TYR A 104 6.00 11.67 -6.91
N ARG A 105 5.01 11.90 -7.78
CA ARG A 105 5.17 11.75 -9.24
C ARG A 105 6.04 12.85 -9.87
N ASN A 106 6.29 13.93 -9.15
CA ASN A 106 7.25 14.95 -9.57
C ASN A 106 8.65 14.35 -9.72
N PRO A 107 9.45 14.82 -10.70
CA PRO A 107 10.83 14.36 -10.86
C PRO A 107 11.81 14.99 -9.86
N ILE A 108 11.33 15.67 -8.82
CA ILE A 108 12.13 16.47 -7.86
C ILE A 108 13.24 15.64 -7.20
N GLY A 109 12.96 14.37 -6.88
CA GLY A 109 13.95 13.49 -6.26
C GLY A 109 14.91 12.79 -7.23
N GLU A 110 14.70 12.92 -8.54
CA GLU A 110 15.48 12.20 -9.58
C GLU A 110 16.96 12.61 -9.59
N GLU A 111 17.22 13.91 -9.63
CA GLU A 111 18.58 14.45 -9.63
C GLU A 111 19.31 14.11 -8.33
N GLN A 112 18.58 14.18 -7.21
CA GLN A 112 19.13 13.89 -5.89
C GLN A 112 19.58 12.43 -5.77
N LEU A 113 18.75 11.49 -6.23
CA LEU A 113 19.07 10.07 -6.23
C LEU A 113 20.16 9.73 -7.27
N SER A 114 20.07 10.26 -8.48
CA SER A 114 21.06 9.97 -9.55
C SER A 114 22.44 10.53 -9.24
N GLY A 115 22.51 11.61 -8.46
CA GLY A 115 23.78 12.21 -8.00
C GLY A 115 24.53 11.38 -6.95
N LEU A 116 23.87 10.37 -6.32
CA LEU A 116 24.53 9.52 -5.34
C LEU A 116 25.33 8.39 -6.02
N SER A 117 26.53 8.12 -5.47
CA SER A 117 27.29 6.93 -5.82
C SER A 117 26.59 5.64 -5.39
N ALA A 118 27.01 4.49 -5.94
CA ALA A 118 26.50 3.19 -5.51
C ALA A 118 26.77 2.90 -4.03
N GLU A 119 27.91 3.37 -3.51
CA GLU A 119 28.29 3.23 -2.11
C GLU A 119 27.38 4.06 -1.20
N GLU A 120 27.07 5.32 -1.57
CA GLU A 120 26.15 6.16 -0.82
C GLU A 120 24.72 5.59 -0.82
N LYS A 121 24.23 5.10 -1.96
CA LYS A 121 22.92 4.42 -2.05
C LYS A 121 22.86 3.20 -1.14
N ARG A 122 23.94 2.42 -1.11
CA ARG A 122 24.05 1.27 -0.22
C ARG A 122 24.08 1.71 1.25
N TRP A 123 24.84 2.74 1.58
CA TRP A 123 24.91 3.26 2.93
C TRP A 123 23.55 3.74 3.45
N VAL A 124 22.77 4.46 2.63
CA VAL A 124 21.40 4.88 2.99
C VAL A 124 20.51 3.67 3.24
N PHE A 125 20.58 2.65 2.39
CA PHE A 125 19.83 1.40 2.59
C PHE A 125 20.23 0.71 3.89
N ASP A 126 21.52 0.59 4.19
CA ASP A 126 22.02 -0.05 5.40
C ASP A 126 21.54 0.64 6.69
N LYS A 127 21.30 1.95 6.63
CA LYS A 127 20.76 2.76 7.72
C LYS A 127 19.25 2.62 7.89
N THR A 128 18.54 2.54 6.80
CA THR A 128 17.05 2.68 6.83
C THR A 128 16.32 1.40 6.50
N GLY A 129 16.95 0.43 5.83
CA GLY A 129 16.31 -0.78 5.33
C GLY A 129 15.37 -0.55 4.12
N ILE A 130 15.27 0.69 3.63
CA ILE A 130 14.35 1.07 2.55
C ILE A 130 15.11 1.21 1.24
N GLN A 131 14.55 0.67 0.16
CA GLN A 131 15.10 0.79 -1.19
C GLN A 131 15.17 2.23 -1.66
N ASN A 132 16.26 2.55 -2.37
CA ASN A 132 16.45 3.86 -2.95
C ASN A 132 15.50 4.06 -4.13
N ASN A 133 14.54 4.95 -3.96
CA ASN A 133 13.63 5.36 -5.00
C ASN A 133 13.49 6.87 -5.00
N ARG A 134 13.48 7.50 -6.19
CA ARG A 134 13.32 8.95 -6.34
C ARG A 134 12.09 9.54 -5.65
N ILE A 135 11.07 8.69 -5.42
CA ILE A 135 9.83 9.08 -4.74
C ILE A 135 9.96 9.16 -3.22
N ASN A 136 11.01 8.58 -2.62
CA ASN A 136 11.15 8.58 -1.16
C ASN A 136 11.30 10.00 -0.62
N SER A 137 10.73 10.24 0.56
CA SER A 137 10.69 11.59 1.15
C SER A 137 12.07 12.20 1.31
N LEU A 138 13.12 11.41 1.58
CA LEU A 138 14.50 11.86 1.64
C LEU A 138 14.91 12.65 0.40
N TYR A 139 14.68 12.09 -0.79
CA TYR A 139 15.07 12.71 -2.06
C TYR A 139 14.14 13.85 -2.44
N GLN A 140 12.84 13.73 -2.14
CA GLN A 140 11.89 14.82 -2.32
C GLN A 140 12.26 16.05 -1.46
N LEU A 141 12.53 15.87 -0.16
CA LEU A 141 12.93 16.93 0.76
C LEU A 141 14.20 17.64 0.29
N THR A 142 15.20 16.85 -0.12
CA THR A 142 16.47 17.40 -0.60
C THR A 142 16.26 18.21 -1.89
N GLY A 143 15.43 17.71 -2.79
CA GLY A 143 15.08 18.42 -4.02
C GLY A 143 14.25 19.68 -3.79
N ILE A 144 13.26 19.63 -2.88
CA ILE A 144 12.44 20.79 -2.50
C ILE A 144 13.32 21.89 -1.87
N LYS A 145 14.27 21.49 -1.00
CA LYS A 145 15.23 22.44 -0.41
C LYS A 145 16.01 23.22 -1.47
N GLY A 146 16.39 22.58 -2.59
CA GLY A 146 17.05 23.24 -3.71
C GLY A 146 16.11 24.07 -4.57
N LEU A 147 14.92 23.56 -4.86
CA LEU A 147 13.94 24.17 -5.76
C LEU A 147 13.15 25.31 -5.11
N MET A 148 12.83 25.20 -3.83
CA MET A 148 11.97 26.12 -3.07
C MET A 148 12.63 26.50 -1.72
N PRO A 149 13.83 27.12 -1.73
CA PRO A 149 14.59 27.38 -0.49
C PRO A 149 13.83 28.28 0.50
N ASP A 150 13.02 29.23 0.03
CA ASP A 150 12.23 30.11 0.90
C ASP A 150 11.13 29.32 1.62
N LEU A 151 10.40 28.47 0.91
CA LEU A 151 9.39 27.58 1.52
C LEU A 151 10.03 26.68 2.57
N PHE A 152 11.15 26.03 2.22
CA PHE A 152 11.86 25.15 3.13
C PHE A 152 12.43 25.92 4.35
N GLY A 153 12.85 27.16 4.17
CA GLY A 153 13.41 28.01 5.22
C GLY A 153 12.40 28.43 6.30
N ILE A 154 11.12 28.61 5.93
CA ILE A 154 10.06 28.99 6.86
C ILE A 154 9.31 27.77 7.45
N ALA A 155 9.54 26.58 6.89
CA ALA A 155 8.93 25.35 7.39
C ALA A 155 9.48 24.99 8.77
N SER A 156 8.58 24.86 9.74
CA SER A 156 8.92 24.49 11.12
C SER A 156 8.54 23.04 11.45
N HIS A 157 7.55 22.49 10.73
CA HIS A 157 7.10 21.12 10.87
C HIS A 157 6.88 20.50 9.51
N MET A 158 7.24 19.22 9.40
CA MET A 158 6.93 18.36 8.29
C MET A 158 6.06 17.22 8.84
N LEU A 159 4.91 16.98 8.23
CA LEU A 159 4.01 15.89 8.57
C LEU A 159 3.72 15.07 7.31
N MET A 160 3.78 13.73 7.44
CA MET A 160 3.34 12.83 6.37
C MET A 160 1.85 13.04 6.12
N ILE A 161 1.35 12.72 4.93
CA ILE A 161 -0.04 13.02 4.57
C ILE A 161 -1.06 12.52 5.62
N PRO A 162 -1.00 11.30 6.15
CA PRO A 162 -1.98 10.85 7.14
C PRO A 162 -1.84 11.58 8.47
N ASP A 163 -0.60 11.92 8.87
CA ASP A 163 -0.33 12.70 10.09
C ASP A 163 -0.83 14.14 9.94
N LEU A 164 -0.68 14.73 8.74
CA LEU A 164 -1.19 16.05 8.40
C LEU A 164 -2.72 16.10 8.44
N LEU A 165 -3.38 15.10 7.86
CA LEU A 165 -4.83 14.99 7.93
C LEU A 165 -5.30 14.79 9.38
N SER A 166 -4.63 13.93 10.15
CA SER A 166 -4.92 13.75 11.57
C SER A 166 -4.73 15.04 12.35
N TYR A 167 -3.68 15.82 12.05
CA TYR A 167 -3.48 17.16 12.62
C TYR A 167 -4.62 18.12 12.27
N PHE A 168 -5.15 18.09 11.06
CA PHE A 168 -6.29 18.93 10.70
C PHE A 168 -7.52 18.60 11.54
N PHE A 169 -7.74 17.32 11.84
CA PHE A 169 -8.86 16.88 12.67
C PHE A 169 -8.67 17.15 14.17
N THR A 170 -7.43 17.02 14.69
CA THR A 170 -7.17 17.03 16.15
C THR A 170 -6.42 18.28 16.64
N GLY A 171 -5.52 18.83 15.85
CA GLY A 171 -4.54 19.83 16.24
C GLY A 171 -3.25 19.25 16.83
N GLU A 172 -3.15 17.92 16.97
CA GLU A 172 -1.98 17.24 17.52
C GLU A 172 -0.97 16.92 16.42
N LYS A 173 0.32 17.22 16.67
CA LYS A 173 1.43 16.93 15.75
C LYS A 173 2.18 15.72 16.26
N PHE A 174 2.23 14.67 15.47
CA PHE A 174 2.91 13.42 15.76
C PHE A 174 3.44 12.80 14.47
N THR A 175 4.11 11.66 14.57
CA THR A 175 4.49 10.81 13.45
C THR A 175 4.10 9.37 13.78
N GLU A 176 3.59 8.64 12.80
CA GLU A 176 3.28 7.22 12.93
C GLU A 176 4.38 6.38 12.28
N PHE A 177 4.67 5.20 12.86
CA PHE A 177 5.81 4.36 12.51
C PHE A 177 5.79 3.83 11.06
N SER A 178 4.65 3.28 10.61
CA SER A 178 4.57 2.66 9.29
C SER A 178 4.79 3.67 8.17
N ILE A 179 4.21 4.86 8.30
CA ILE A 179 4.40 5.93 7.32
C ILE A 179 5.80 6.56 7.43
N ALA A 180 6.35 6.71 8.65
CA ALA A 180 7.70 7.23 8.86
C ALA A 180 8.74 6.36 8.17
N SER A 181 8.58 5.04 8.19
CA SER A 181 9.51 4.10 7.55
C SER A 181 9.62 4.34 6.04
N THR A 182 8.54 4.77 5.36
CA THR A 182 8.55 5.03 3.91
C THR A 182 9.41 6.22 3.52
N THR A 183 9.80 7.05 4.49
CA THR A 183 10.53 8.31 4.23
C THR A 183 11.98 8.09 3.80
N GLN A 184 12.58 6.93 4.13
CA GLN A 184 14.02 6.68 4.05
C GLN A 184 14.85 7.62 4.98
N LEU A 185 14.22 8.10 6.07
CA LEU A 185 14.81 8.91 7.14
C LEU A 185 14.72 8.22 8.50
N PHE A 186 14.22 6.98 8.52
CA PHE A 186 13.93 6.23 9.73
C PHE A 186 14.73 4.93 9.76
N ASP A 187 15.40 4.67 10.87
CA ASP A 187 16.10 3.40 11.11
C ASP A 187 15.12 2.38 11.71
N VAL A 188 14.71 1.43 10.90
CA VAL A 188 13.74 0.40 11.29
C VAL A 188 14.31 -0.62 12.31
N LYS A 189 15.62 -0.67 12.52
CA LYS A 189 16.24 -1.53 13.55
C LYS A 189 16.12 -0.90 14.93
N SER A 190 16.47 0.37 15.03
CA SER A 190 16.44 1.10 16.30
C SER A 190 15.06 1.70 16.62
N MET A 191 14.13 1.71 15.67
CA MET A 191 12.84 2.39 15.75
C MET A 191 12.99 3.89 16.06
N GLN A 192 14.00 4.53 15.46
CA GLN A 192 14.33 5.93 15.64
C GLN A 192 14.60 6.60 14.30
N TYR A 193 14.59 7.92 14.27
CA TYR A 193 15.08 8.66 13.13
C TYR A 193 16.59 8.40 12.93
N ALA A 194 17.00 8.21 11.67
CA ALA A 194 18.39 7.96 11.28
C ALA A 194 19.19 9.27 11.28
N GLU A 195 19.66 9.74 12.45
CA GLU A 195 20.31 11.04 12.64
C GLU A 195 21.44 11.30 11.63
N ASP A 196 22.27 10.31 11.36
CA ASP A 196 23.37 10.42 10.40
C ASP A 196 22.89 10.58 8.94
N VAL A 197 21.70 10.10 8.60
CA VAL A 197 21.06 10.40 7.30
C VAL A 197 20.60 11.87 7.27
N PHE A 198 19.96 12.36 8.33
CA PHE A 198 19.58 13.77 8.45
C PHE A 198 20.79 14.70 8.29
N ASP A 199 21.89 14.39 8.98
CA ASP A 199 23.13 15.18 8.92
C ASP A 199 23.75 15.14 7.54
N ARG A 200 23.85 13.96 6.91
CA ARG A 200 24.44 13.79 5.57
C ARG A 200 23.72 14.60 4.50
N PHE A 201 22.37 14.68 4.56
CA PHE A 201 21.55 15.42 3.61
C PHE A 201 21.17 16.83 4.10
N ALA A 202 21.68 17.24 5.27
CA ALA A 202 21.42 18.52 5.90
C ALA A 202 19.91 18.84 6.00
N ILE A 203 19.13 17.86 6.46
CA ILE A 203 17.70 17.98 6.74
C ILE A 203 17.53 18.31 8.23
N PRO A 204 16.78 19.38 8.60
CA PRO A 204 16.60 19.74 10.00
C PRO A 204 15.71 18.76 10.75
N MET A 205 16.27 17.87 11.58
CA MET A 205 15.52 16.86 12.34
C MET A 205 14.43 17.45 13.24
N LYS A 206 14.58 18.71 13.71
CA LYS A 206 13.57 19.43 14.51
C LYS A 206 12.19 19.56 13.86
N MET A 207 12.12 19.42 12.51
CA MET A 207 10.86 19.47 11.78
C MET A 207 9.99 18.24 12.02
N PHE A 208 10.60 17.13 12.44
CA PHE A 208 9.94 15.85 12.63
C PHE A 208 9.41 15.69 14.05
N LYS A 209 8.42 14.82 14.24
CA LYS A 209 7.70 14.67 15.50
C LYS A 209 7.95 13.29 16.13
N PRO A 210 7.80 13.18 17.46
CA PRO A 210 7.88 11.90 18.15
C PRO A 210 6.86 10.90 17.62
N LEU A 211 7.21 9.62 17.69
CA LEU A 211 6.31 8.53 17.30
C LEU A 211 5.18 8.35 18.29
N LYS A 212 4.00 8.00 17.76
CA LYS A 212 2.86 7.48 18.49
C LYS A 212 2.73 5.97 18.27
N GLN A 213 2.24 5.26 19.30
CA GLN A 213 2.00 3.82 19.20
C GLN A 213 0.61 3.53 18.62
N HIS A 214 0.50 2.40 17.91
CA HIS A 214 -0.78 1.95 17.38
C HIS A 214 -1.79 1.66 18.51
N GLY A 215 -3.02 2.09 18.31
CA GLY A 215 -4.09 1.99 19.32
C GLY A 215 -4.14 3.15 20.30
N GLU A 216 -3.12 4.03 20.36
CA GLU A 216 -3.18 5.23 21.20
C GLU A 216 -4.12 6.29 20.63
N VAL A 217 -4.72 7.07 21.49
CA VAL A 217 -5.49 8.27 21.10
C VAL A 217 -4.50 9.35 20.66
N ILE A 218 -4.59 9.78 19.41
CA ILE A 218 -3.83 10.94 18.90
C ILE A 218 -4.32 12.21 19.56
N GLY A 219 -5.62 12.41 19.55
CA GLY A 219 -6.34 13.55 20.12
C GLY A 219 -7.83 13.39 19.90
N MET A 220 -8.59 14.34 20.39
CA MET A 220 -10.04 14.41 20.14
C MET A 220 -10.32 15.21 18.87
N LEU A 221 -11.38 14.87 18.17
CA LEU A 221 -11.92 15.69 17.08
C LEU A 221 -12.10 17.12 17.57
N LYS A 222 -11.58 18.12 16.84
CA LYS A 222 -11.73 19.54 17.20
C LYS A 222 -13.19 19.90 17.37
N GLN A 223 -13.50 20.66 18.43
CA GLN A 223 -14.87 21.12 18.72
C GLN A 223 -15.46 21.90 17.54
N SER A 224 -14.66 22.73 16.87
CA SER A 224 -15.09 23.49 15.68
C SER A 224 -15.59 22.60 14.54
N ILE A 225 -14.95 21.43 14.32
CA ILE A 225 -15.38 20.46 13.32
C ILE A 225 -16.64 19.73 13.78
N ALA A 226 -16.69 19.33 15.05
CA ALA A 226 -17.84 18.69 15.65
C ALA A 226 -19.09 19.58 15.54
N ASP A 227 -18.96 20.87 15.83
CA ASP A 227 -20.03 21.87 15.71
C ASP A 227 -20.45 22.07 14.23
N GLU A 228 -19.49 22.20 13.32
CA GLU A 228 -19.74 22.33 11.87
C GLU A 228 -20.57 21.15 11.34
N LEU A 229 -20.15 19.93 11.71
CA LEU A 229 -20.78 18.69 11.24
C LEU A 229 -22.05 18.34 12.04
N ARG A 230 -22.25 18.96 13.20
CA ARG A 230 -23.32 18.65 14.18
C ARG A 230 -23.23 17.20 14.66
N ILE A 231 -22.03 16.79 15.06
CA ILE A 231 -21.74 15.47 15.62
C ILE A 231 -21.03 15.62 16.97
N PRO A 232 -21.10 14.63 17.86
CA PRO A 232 -20.27 14.61 19.06
C PRO A 232 -18.77 14.54 18.74
N VAL A 233 -17.92 15.05 19.62
CA VAL A 233 -16.49 14.80 19.55
C VAL A 233 -16.22 13.32 19.80
N CYS A 234 -15.25 12.77 19.05
CA CYS A 234 -14.78 11.41 19.20
C CYS A 234 -13.25 11.37 19.10
N PRO A 235 -12.59 10.33 19.64
CA PRO A 235 -11.15 10.18 19.54
C PRO A 235 -10.71 9.84 18.11
N VAL A 236 -9.54 10.37 17.72
CA VAL A 236 -8.79 9.93 16.55
C VAL A 236 -7.69 9.00 17.03
N ILE A 237 -7.64 7.79 16.51
CA ILE A 237 -6.75 6.71 16.95
C ILE A 237 -5.56 6.62 16.02
N CYS A 238 -4.38 6.41 16.58
CA CYS A 238 -3.17 6.08 15.84
C CYS A 238 -3.31 4.65 15.28
N VAL A 239 -3.56 4.56 13.97
CA VAL A 239 -3.57 3.30 13.21
C VAL A 239 -2.32 3.24 12.35
N PRO A 240 -1.92 2.07 11.80
CA PRO A 240 -0.90 2.06 10.76
C PRO A 240 -1.34 3.01 9.65
N SER A 241 -0.63 4.10 9.49
CA SER A 241 -1.11 5.16 8.61
C SER A 241 -0.64 5.02 7.15
N HIS A 242 0.28 4.08 6.87
CA HIS A 242 0.54 3.58 5.53
C HIS A 242 -0.53 2.52 5.17
N ASP A 243 -1.24 2.70 4.06
CA ASP A 243 -2.34 1.84 3.61
C ASP A 243 -1.94 0.36 3.50
N THR A 244 -0.71 0.11 3.07
CA THR A 244 -0.13 -1.25 3.00
C THR A 244 -0.01 -1.88 4.38
N ALA A 245 0.45 -1.15 5.39
CA ALA A 245 0.57 -1.69 6.75
C ALA A 245 -0.81 -2.02 7.35
N CYS A 246 -1.83 -1.21 7.06
CA CYS A 246 -3.22 -1.55 7.37
C CYS A 246 -3.67 -2.83 6.66
N ALA A 247 -3.37 -2.96 5.36
CA ALA A 247 -3.76 -4.14 4.60
C ALA A 247 -3.08 -5.41 5.14
N VAL A 248 -1.81 -5.34 5.55
CA VAL A 248 -1.07 -6.46 6.16
C VAL A 248 -1.63 -6.82 7.53
N ALA A 249 -2.04 -5.84 8.35
CA ALA A 249 -2.71 -6.10 9.62
C ALA A 249 -3.99 -6.93 9.45
N ALA A 250 -4.70 -6.75 8.33
CA ALA A 250 -5.91 -7.48 7.97
C ALA A 250 -5.67 -8.79 7.19
N VAL A 251 -4.43 -9.21 6.99
CA VAL A 251 -4.18 -10.54 6.40
C VAL A 251 -4.72 -11.60 7.35
N PRO A 252 -5.65 -12.48 6.90
CA PRO A 252 -6.36 -13.41 7.77
C PRO A 252 -5.52 -14.66 8.12
N ALA A 253 -4.20 -14.50 8.24
CA ALA A 253 -3.28 -15.59 8.53
C ALA A 253 -3.55 -16.21 9.91
N MET A 254 -3.40 -17.53 9.98
CA MET A 254 -3.48 -18.31 11.22
C MET A 254 -2.09 -18.73 11.69
N GLU A 255 -1.14 -18.80 10.79
CA GLU A 255 0.27 -19.07 11.02
C GLU A 255 1.08 -17.75 11.21
N GLU A 256 2.21 -17.84 11.91
CA GLU A 256 3.13 -16.72 12.10
C GLU A 256 3.88 -16.39 10.81
N ASP A 257 4.37 -17.41 10.12
CA ASP A 257 5.11 -17.28 8.88
C ASP A 257 4.18 -17.44 7.68
N PHE A 258 3.82 -16.33 7.05
CA PHE A 258 2.94 -16.28 5.88
C PHE A 258 3.48 -15.32 4.83
N LEU A 259 3.08 -15.55 3.59
CA LEU A 259 3.29 -14.61 2.50
C LEU A 259 1.99 -13.86 2.23
N PHE A 260 2.13 -12.60 1.85
CA PHE A 260 0.98 -11.82 1.38
C PHE A 260 1.24 -11.22 -0.01
N ILE A 261 0.16 -10.96 -0.73
CA ILE A 261 0.12 -10.13 -1.93
C ILE A 261 -1.00 -9.11 -1.72
N SER A 262 -0.63 -7.87 -1.43
CA SER A 262 -1.56 -6.75 -1.47
C SER A 262 -1.76 -6.37 -2.93
N SER A 263 -2.84 -6.88 -3.53
CA SER A 263 -3.10 -6.78 -4.97
C SER A 263 -4.05 -5.64 -5.28
N GLY A 264 -3.51 -4.59 -5.84
CA GLY A 264 -4.21 -3.41 -6.35
C GLY A 264 -3.74 -3.06 -7.75
N THR A 265 -3.61 -1.78 -8.06
CA THR A 265 -2.95 -1.26 -9.27
C THR A 265 -1.54 -1.82 -9.38
N TRP A 266 -0.80 -1.76 -8.29
CA TRP A 266 0.46 -2.48 -8.04
C TRP A 266 0.19 -3.71 -7.18
N SER A 267 1.13 -4.65 -7.17
CA SER A 267 1.15 -5.78 -6.25
C SER A 267 2.34 -5.64 -5.32
N LEU A 268 2.07 -5.49 -4.02
CA LEU A 268 3.11 -5.55 -3.00
C LEU A 268 3.17 -6.97 -2.46
N ILE A 269 4.32 -7.62 -2.64
CA ILE A 269 4.52 -9.02 -2.30
C ILE A 269 5.52 -9.09 -1.16
N GLY A 270 5.16 -9.72 -0.07
CA GLY A 270 6.00 -9.71 1.11
C GLY A 270 5.64 -10.73 2.18
N THR A 271 6.28 -10.55 3.32
CA THR A 271 6.05 -11.29 4.56
C THR A 271 6.16 -10.34 5.75
N GLU A 272 5.55 -10.72 6.87
CA GLU A 272 5.69 -10.01 8.14
C GLU A 272 6.83 -10.63 8.96
N LEU A 273 7.70 -9.78 9.50
CA LEU A 273 8.85 -10.15 10.31
C LEU A 273 8.82 -9.42 11.65
N GLN A 274 9.48 -10.00 12.66
CA GLN A 274 9.70 -9.34 13.96
C GLN A 274 10.93 -8.43 13.97
N THR A 275 11.88 -8.68 13.07
CA THR A 275 13.12 -7.90 12.91
C THR A 275 13.41 -7.66 11.43
N PRO A 276 13.98 -6.50 11.06
CA PRO A 276 14.27 -6.20 9.66
C PRO A 276 15.42 -7.05 9.11
N GLU A 277 15.31 -7.44 7.84
CA GLU A 277 16.35 -8.10 7.07
C GLU A 277 17.09 -7.08 6.19
N ILE A 278 18.27 -6.61 6.66
CA ILE A 278 19.09 -5.61 5.95
C ILE A 278 20.41 -6.26 5.53
N THR A 279 20.36 -7.05 4.47
CA THR A 279 21.49 -7.79 3.91
C THR A 279 21.85 -7.31 2.51
N GLN A 280 22.97 -7.80 1.96
CA GLN A 280 23.37 -7.53 0.58
C GLN A 280 22.36 -8.11 -0.40
N GLU A 281 21.85 -9.30 -0.11
CA GLU A 281 20.87 -10.00 -0.94
C GLU A 281 19.54 -9.24 -0.99
N VAL A 282 19.07 -8.74 0.15
CA VAL A 282 17.84 -7.93 0.26
C VAL A 282 17.98 -6.66 -0.57
N TYR A 283 19.12 -5.96 -0.47
CA TYR A 283 19.43 -4.78 -1.27
C TYR A 283 19.44 -5.08 -2.77
N GLN A 284 20.15 -6.13 -3.20
CA GLN A 284 20.29 -6.49 -4.62
C GLN A 284 18.99 -6.96 -5.26
N ARG A 285 18.05 -7.46 -4.46
CA ARG A 285 16.74 -7.96 -4.91
C ARG A 285 15.62 -6.94 -4.78
N ASP A 286 15.95 -5.69 -4.45
CA ASP A 286 15.01 -4.58 -4.31
C ASP A 286 13.89 -4.80 -3.28
N PHE A 287 14.20 -5.44 -2.14
CA PHE A 287 13.28 -5.52 -1.01
C PHE A 287 13.43 -4.31 -0.08
N ALA A 288 12.30 -3.86 0.45
CA ALA A 288 12.23 -2.84 1.50
C ALA A 288 11.74 -3.46 2.82
N ASN A 289 12.20 -2.90 3.94
CA ASN A 289 11.75 -3.22 5.29
C ASN A 289 10.86 -2.09 5.81
N GLU A 290 9.59 -2.11 5.47
CA GLU A 290 8.65 -1.07 5.92
C GLU A 290 8.12 -1.38 7.33
N GLY A 291 7.76 -0.32 8.06
CA GLY A 291 7.11 -0.47 9.36
C GLY A 291 5.73 -1.11 9.23
N GLY A 292 5.50 -2.15 10.01
CA GLY A 292 4.22 -2.85 10.12
C GLY A 292 3.43 -2.48 11.39
N VAL A 293 2.30 -3.15 11.59
CA VAL A 293 1.45 -2.94 12.78
C VAL A 293 2.17 -3.41 14.06
N PHE A 294 2.00 -2.67 15.16
CA PHE A 294 2.58 -3.01 16.48
C PHE A 294 4.08 -3.30 16.44
N ASN A 295 4.84 -2.49 15.70
CA ASN A 295 6.28 -2.58 15.54
C ASN A 295 6.78 -3.86 14.82
N THR A 296 5.92 -4.56 14.08
CA THR A 296 6.38 -5.55 13.12
C THR A 296 7.05 -4.87 11.92
N ILE A 297 7.77 -5.66 11.15
CA ILE A 297 8.42 -5.23 9.90
C ILE A 297 7.75 -5.94 8.73
N THR A 298 7.44 -5.20 7.71
CA THR A 298 6.94 -5.75 6.45
C THR A 298 8.10 -5.79 5.45
N LEU A 299 8.68 -6.97 5.25
CA LEU A 299 9.65 -7.19 4.17
C LEU A 299 8.86 -7.36 2.87
N LEU A 300 8.98 -6.42 1.96
CA LEU A 300 8.17 -6.42 0.73
C LEU A 300 8.94 -5.93 -0.49
N LYS A 301 8.36 -6.25 -1.65
CA LYS A 301 8.80 -5.74 -2.95
C LYS A 301 7.59 -5.30 -3.76
N ASN A 302 7.72 -4.15 -4.41
CA ASN A 302 6.75 -3.69 -5.39
C ASN A 302 6.88 -4.47 -6.70
N SER A 303 5.75 -4.85 -7.26
CA SER A 303 5.65 -5.52 -8.57
C SER A 303 4.48 -4.96 -9.37
N ALA A 304 4.52 -5.15 -10.66
CA ALA A 304 3.37 -4.87 -11.51
C ALA A 304 2.14 -5.69 -11.05
N GLY A 305 0.98 -5.06 -11.08
CA GLY A 305 -0.28 -5.66 -10.65
C GLY A 305 -1.38 -5.53 -11.69
N MET A 306 -2.60 -5.28 -11.22
CA MET A 306 -3.80 -5.20 -12.06
C MET A 306 -3.78 -4.03 -13.05
N HIS A 307 -2.89 -3.05 -12.88
CA HIS A 307 -2.68 -1.92 -13.79
C HIS A 307 -2.52 -2.37 -15.27
N ILE A 308 -1.72 -3.42 -15.52
CA ILE A 308 -1.52 -3.91 -16.89
C ILE A 308 -2.85 -4.35 -17.51
N LEU A 309 -3.63 -5.15 -16.79
CA LEU A 309 -4.94 -5.61 -17.25
C LEU A 309 -5.95 -4.46 -17.39
N GLN A 310 -5.89 -3.46 -16.52
CA GLN A 310 -6.71 -2.24 -16.63
C GLN A 310 -6.38 -1.45 -17.90
N CYS A 311 -5.09 -1.31 -18.22
CA CYS A 311 -4.64 -0.65 -19.44
C CYS A 311 -5.01 -1.44 -20.71
N ILE A 312 -4.86 -2.77 -20.71
CA ILE A 312 -5.33 -3.62 -21.82
C ILE A 312 -6.83 -3.40 -22.06
N ARG A 313 -7.64 -3.44 -20.99
CA ARG A 313 -9.08 -3.23 -21.09
C ARG A 313 -9.41 -1.84 -21.62
N ARG A 314 -8.73 -0.80 -21.18
CA ARG A 314 -8.87 0.57 -21.70
C ARG A 314 -8.51 0.66 -23.19
N ASP A 315 -7.41 0.03 -23.62
CA ASP A 315 -7.01 0.02 -25.02
C ASP A 315 -8.06 -0.66 -25.91
N LEU A 316 -8.64 -1.78 -25.45
CA LEU A 316 -9.74 -2.45 -26.13
C LEU A 316 -11.01 -1.58 -26.22
N GLU A 317 -11.31 -0.82 -25.16
CA GLU A 317 -12.45 0.11 -25.15
C GLU A 317 -12.24 1.28 -26.12
N LEU A 318 -11.02 1.79 -26.25
CA LEU A 318 -10.67 2.81 -27.25
C LEU A 318 -10.81 2.27 -28.69
N ASP A 319 -10.57 0.97 -28.89
CA ASP A 319 -10.84 0.27 -30.16
C ASP A 319 -12.32 -0.10 -30.36
N GLY A 320 -13.23 0.40 -29.52
CA GLY A 320 -14.67 0.16 -29.60
C GLY A 320 -15.14 -1.17 -29.03
N LYS A 321 -14.28 -1.92 -28.31
CA LYS A 321 -14.60 -3.23 -27.74
C LYS A 321 -14.70 -3.11 -26.22
N LYS A 322 -15.92 -3.13 -25.69
CA LYS A 322 -16.16 -3.12 -24.24
C LYS A 322 -16.26 -4.55 -23.71
N PHE A 323 -15.41 -4.84 -22.69
CA PHE A 323 -15.41 -6.12 -21.99
C PHE A 323 -15.59 -5.93 -20.49
N THR A 324 -16.39 -6.79 -19.88
CA THR A 324 -16.44 -6.99 -18.43
C THR A 324 -15.15 -7.71 -17.95
N TRP A 325 -14.89 -7.69 -16.66
CA TRP A 325 -13.75 -8.43 -16.11
C TRP A 325 -13.86 -9.94 -16.34
N ASP A 326 -15.07 -10.49 -16.26
CA ASP A 326 -15.32 -11.92 -16.52
C ASP A 326 -15.06 -12.30 -18.00
N GLU A 327 -15.35 -11.39 -18.93
CA GLU A 327 -15.04 -11.60 -20.34
C GLU A 327 -13.54 -11.53 -20.61
N ILE A 328 -12.82 -10.60 -19.97
CA ILE A 328 -11.33 -10.55 -20.02
C ILE A 328 -10.72 -11.86 -19.53
N VAL A 329 -11.20 -12.39 -18.41
CA VAL A 329 -10.74 -13.69 -17.88
C VAL A 329 -11.07 -14.82 -18.87
N ARG A 330 -12.29 -14.87 -19.41
CA ARG A 330 -12.69 -15.88 -20.38
C ARG A 330 -11.85 -15.85 -21.66
N LEU A 331 -11.51 -14.66 -22.16
CA LEU A 331 -10.61 -14.52 -23.32
C LEU A 331 -9.23 -15.13 -23.02
N ALA A 332 -8.66 -14.85 -21.84
CA ALA A 332 -7.40 -15.44 -21.43
C ALA A 332 -7.47 -16.97 -21.33
N GLN A 333 -8.53 -17.51 -20.75
CA GLN A 333 -8.76 -18.95 -20.57
C GLN A 333 -9.00 -19.70 -21.90
N ASN A 334 -9.59 -19.04 -22.89
CA ASN A 334 -9.85 -19.62 -24.20
C ASN A 334 -8.61 -19.82 -25.05
N TYR A 335 -7.46 -19.22 -24.70
CA TYR A 335 -6.22 -19.41 -25.40
C TYR A 335 -5.64 -20.80 -25.13
N GLN A 336 -5.59 -21.64 -26.17
CA GLN A 336 -5.14 -23.04 -26.07
C GLN A 336 -3.64 -23.25 -26.37
N GLY A 337 -2.94 -22.19 -26.77
CA GLY A 337 -1.52 -22.24 -27.07
C GLY A 337 -0.63 -22.04 -25.84
N ALA A 338 0.68 -22.11 -26.05
CA ALA A 338 1.63 -21.69 -25.02
C ALA A 338 1.62 -20.15 -24.90
N PRO A 339 1.31 -19.57 -23.74
CA PRO A 339 1.40 -18.12 -23.55
C PRO A 339 2.86 -17.66 -23.74
N GLY A 340 3.06 -16.51 -24.37
CA GLY A 340 4.35 -15.82 -24.37
C GLY A 340 4.67 -15.34 -22.94
N LEU A 341 5.94 -15.23 -22.59
CA LEU A 341 6.37 -14.69 -21.31
C LEU A 341 7.10 -13.37 -21.53
N PHE A 342 6.89 -12.43 -20.61
CA PHE A 342 7.58 -11.15 -20.57
C PHE A 342 7.72 -10.70 -19.10
N ASP A 343 8.65 -9.81 -18.82
CA ASP A 343 8.74 -9.23 -17.47
C ASP A 343 7.67 -8.13 -17.31
N PRO A 344 6.67 -8.32 -16.42
CA PRO A 344 5.65 -7.31 -16.15
C PRO A 344 6.20 -6.01 -15.55
N ASN A 345 7.41 -6.04 -14.97
CA ASN A 345 8.08 -4.87 -14.40
C ASN A 345 8.95 -4.11 -15.43
N SER A 346 8.94 -4.52 -16.70
CA SER A 346 9.67 -3.84 -17.77
C SER A 346 9.27 -2.37 -17.88
N TYR A 347 10.27 -1.50 -18.11
CA TYR A 347 10.06 -0.07 -18.23
C TYR A 347 9.04 0.29 -19.32
N GLU A 348 8.99 -0.47 -20.41
CA GLU A 348 8.05 -0.32 -21.52
C GLU A 348 6.59 -0.43 -21.10
N LEU A 349 6.30 -1.09 -19.96
CA LEU A 349 4.94 -1.26 -19.45
C LEU A 349 4.55 -0.24 -18.38
N PHE A 350 5.47 0.63 -17.98
CA PHE A 350 5.20 1.61 -16.93
C PHE A 350 4.13 2.63 -17.33
N ASN A 351 4.24 3.20 -18.54
CA ASN A 351 3.24 4.15 -19.06
C ASN A 351 3.22 4.16 -20.60
N PRO A 352 2.92 3.04 -21.28
CA PRO A 352 2.90 2.99 -22.73
C PRO A 352 1.68 3.72 -23.30
N LYS A 353 1.81 4.24 -24.52
CA LYS A 353 0.68 4.81 -25.26
C LYS A 353 -0.40 3.75 -25.55
N ASN A 354 0.02 2.51 -25.78
CA ASN A 354 -0.85 1.35 -25.98
C ASN A 354 -0.20 0.13 -25.33
N MET A 355 -0.85 -0.40 -24.32
CA MET A 355 -0.36 -1.52 -23.52
C MET A 355 -0.27 -2.83 -24.34
N ILE A 356 -1.27 -3.08 -25.18
CA ILE A 356 -1.33 -4.28 -26.03
C ILE A 356 -0.13 -4.32 -26.99
N SER A 357 0.19 -3.20 -27.62
CA SER A 357 1.34 -3.09 -28.53
C SER A 357 2.67 -3.26 -27.79
N ALA A 358 2.80 -2.67 -26.58
CA ALA A 358 4.00 -2.83 -25.77
C ALA A 358 4.24 -4.30 -25.38
N ILE A 359 3.18 -5.00 -24.94
CA ILE A 359 3.27 -6.44 -24.60
C ILE A 359 3.64 -7.27 -25.83
N ARG A 360 3.04 -7.02 -26.98
CA ARG A 360 3.41 -7.71 -28.24
C ARG A 360 4.89 -7.54 -28.58
N GLY A 361 5.40 -6.32 -28.43
CA GLY A 361 6.83 -6.03 -28.63
C GLY A 361 7.73 -6.84 -27.68
N LEU A 362 7.41 -6.89 -26.38
CA LEU A 362 8.16 -7.69 -25.40
C LEU A 362 8.09 -9.20 -25.69
N MET A 363 6.96 -9.70 -26.16
CA MET A 363 6.81 -11.10 -26.57
C MET A 363 7.44 -11.41 -27.92
N LYS A 364 7.90 -10.38 -28.67
CA LYS A 364 8.40 -10.49 -30.05
C LYS A 364 7.37 -11.17 -30.99
N ASP A 365 6.09 -10.84 -30.81
CA ASP A 365 4.96 -11.37 -31.58
C ASP A 365 3.93 -10.26 -31.83
N ASP A 366 4.18 -9.47 -32.87
CA ASP A 366 3.34 -8.31 -33.23
C ASP A 366 1.92 -8.72 -33.64
N ASN A 367 1.72 -9.96 -34.05
CA ASN A 367 0.43 -10.52 -34.48
C ASN A 367 -0.28 -11.32 -33.38
N ALA A 368 0.22 -11.32 -32.15
CA ALA A 368 -0.43 -12.04 -31.05
C ALA A 368 -1.90 -11.61 -30.91
N THR A 369 -2.81 -12.59 -30.84
CA THR A 369 -4.24 -12.32 -30.62
C THR A 369 -4.47 -11.74 -29.24
N ILE A 370 -5.62 -11.14 -28.99
CA ILE A 370 -5.97 -10.59 -27.67
C ILE A 370 -6.01 -11.68 -26.60
N GLU A 371 -6.50 -12.87 -26.95
CA GLU A 371 -6.51 -14.03 -26.06
C GLU A 371 -5.08 -14.41 -25.65
N LYS A 372 -4.13 -14.43 -26.61
CA LYS A 372 -2.71 -14.68 -26.33
C LYS A 372 -2.10 -13.61 -25.45
N VAL A 373 -2.35 -12.32 -25.73
CA VAL A 373 -1.86 -11.20 -24.92
C VAL A 373 -2.37 -11.31 -23.47
N LEU A 374 -3.65 -11.57 -23.29
CA LEU A 374 -4.25 -11.72 -21.95
C LEU A 374 -3.71 -12.96 -21.23
N ALA A 375 -3.67 -14.13 -21.87
CA ALA A 375 -3.12 -15.35 -21.28
C ALA A 375 -1.65 -15.17 -20.87
N SER A 376 -0.86 -14.50 -21.73
CA SER A 376 0.54 -14.17 -21.46
C SER A 376 0.67 -13.22 -20.26
N THR A 377 -0.17 -12.20 -20.17
CA THR A 377 -0.16 -11.25 -19.06
C THR A 377 -0.45 -11.94 -17.74
N TYR A 378 -1.51 -12.72 -17.64
CA TYR A 378 -1.85 -13.48 -16.43
C TYR A 378 -0.73 -14.45 -16.03
N THR A 379 -0.16 -15.17 -16.99
CA THR A 379 0.91 -16.12 -16.72
C THR A 379 2.19 -15.42 -16.26
N SER A 380 2.56 -14.32 -16.92
CA SER A 380 3.75 -13.53 -16.55
C SER A 380 3.62 -12.90 -15.17
N LEU A 381 2.44 -12.36 -14.80
CA LEU A 381 2.17 -11.88 -13.44
C LEU A 381 2.34 -12.99 -12.40
N ALA A 382 1.76 -14.16 -12.64
CA ALA A 382 1.86 -15.28 -11.69
C ALA A 382 3.29 -15.85 -11.58
N TYR A 383 4.09 -15.84 -12.65
CA TYR A 383 5.52 -16.17 -12.59
C TYR A 383 6.33 -15.12 -11.82
N THR A 384 6.01 -13.84 -11.99
CA THR A 384 6.64 -12.78 -11.20
C THR A 384 6.34 -12.93 -9.72
N TYR A 385 5.10 -13.30 -9.35
CA TYR A 385 4.74 -13.62 -7.97
C TYR A 385 5.56 -14.82 -7.46
N ARG A 386 5.66 -15.90 -8.23
CA ARG A 386 6.52 -17.04 -7.90
C ARG A 386 7.96 -16.60 -7.64
N ARG A 387 8.55 -15.82 -8.56
CA ARG A 387 9.92 -15.32 -8.44
C ARG A 387 10.14 -14.55 -7.15
N THR A 388 9.21 -13.65 -6.82
CA THR A 388 9.31 -12.85 -5.59
C THR A 388 9.16 -13.73 -4.34
N VAL A 389 8.25 -14.72 -4.36
CA VAL A 389 8.08 -15.69 -3.27
C VAL A 389 9.38 -16.47 -3.03
N GLU A 390 10.01 -16.98 -4.08
CA GLU A 390 11.30 -17.71 -3.97
C GLU A 390 12.39 -16.79 -3.41
N GLN A 391 12.46 -15.53 -3.87
CA GLN A 391 13.40 -14.54 -3.35
C GLN A 391 13.18 -14.24 -1.86
N ILE A 392 11.92 -14.15 -1.40
CA ILE A 392 11.62 -13.97 0.03
C ILE A 392 12.11 -15.18 0.83
N GLN A 393 11.84 -16.40 0.36
CA GLN A 393 12.32 -17.62 1.02
C GLN A 393 13.85 -17.66 1.14
N GLU A 394 14.55 -17.24 0.07
CA GLU A 394 16.02 -17.21 0.04
C GLU A 394 16.59 -16.18 1.03
N VAL A 395 16.04 -14.97 1.09
CA VAL A 395 16.57 -13.91 1.98
C VAL A 395 16.19 -14.10 3.43
N THR A 396 15.05 -14.73 3.73
CA THR A 396 14.58 -14.99 5.10
C THR A 396 15.04 -16.34 5.64
N GLY A 397 15.45 -17.26 4.76
CA GLY A 397 15.75 -18.64 5.13
C GLY A 397 14.53 -19.44 5.61
N LYS A 398 13.31 -18.92 5.42
CA LYS A 398 12.06 -19.52 5.88
C LYS A 398 11.33 -20.25 4.75
N ASP A 399 10.57 -21.28 5.09
CA ASP A 399 9.60 -21.90 4.17
C ASP A 399 8.18 -21.47 4.55
N TYR A 400 7.42 -21.07 3.55
CA TYR A 400 6.06 -20.58 3.70
C TYR A 400 5.09 -21.53 3.02
N SER A 401 4.05 -21.95 3.74
CA SER A 401 3.05 -22.88 3.20
C SER A 401 1.93 -22.20 2.43
N SER A 402 1.68 -20.94 2.73
CA SER A 402 0.50 -20.20 2.26
C SER A 402 0.82 -18.81 1.76
N ILE A 403 0.03 -18.35 0.79
CA ILE A 403 0.03 -16.98 0.28
C ILE A 403 -1.36 -16.39 0.48
N TYR A 404 -1.46 -15.22 1.09
CA TYR A 404 -2.71 -14.49 1.27
C TYR A 404 -2.78 -13.33 0.28
N ILE A 405 -3.76 -13.34 -0.63
CA ILE A 405 -3.98 -12.27 -1.59
C ILE A 405 -5.11 -11.39 -1.08
N VAL A 406 -4.80 -10.14 -0.74
CA VAL A 406 -5.74 -9.17 -0.20
C VAL A 406 -5.90 -7.97 -1.14
N GLY A 407 -6.90 -7.12 -0.88
CA GLY A 407 -7.18 -5.95 -1.70
C GLY A 407 -8.05 -6.26 -2.93
N GLY A 408 -8.24 -5.28 -3.80
CA GLY A 408 -9.16 -5.39 -4.95
C GLY A 408 -8.83 -6.54 -5.92
N GLY A 409 -7.55 -6.84 -6.12
CA GLY A 409 -7.09 -7.93 -6.98
C GLY A 409 -7.41 -9.33 -6.44
N SER A 410 -7.71 -9.47 -5.15
CA SER A 410 -8.15 -10.75 -4.56
C SER A 410 -9.42 -11.31 -5.22
N GLN A 411 -10.20 -10.45 -5.89
CA GLN A 411 -11.41 -10.86 -6.62
C GLN A 411 -11.10 -11.58 -7.94
N ASN A 412 -9.85 -11.57 -8.41
CA ASN A 412 -9.47 -12.23 -9.66
C ASN A 412 -9.13 -13.72 -9.43
N ALA A 413 -10.18 -14.56 -9.39
CA ALA A 413 -10.04 -15.99 -9.13
C ALA A 413 -9.08 -16.69 -10.12
N TYR A 414 -9.01 -16.24 -11.36
CA TYR A 414 -8.11 -16.85 -12.36
C TYR A 414 -6.64 -16.59 -12.03
N LEU A 415 -6.28 -15.35 -11.69
CA LEU A 415 -4.90 -15.04 -11.26
C LEU A 415 -4.55 -15.74 -9.96
N ASN A 416 -5.50 -15.82 -9.01
CA ASN A 416 -5.29 -16.52 -7.74
C ASN A 416 -5.01 -18.01 -7.95
N GLN A 417 -5.76 -18.68 -8.84
CA GLN A 417 -5.53 -20.08 -9.20
C GLN A 417 -4.18 -20.26 -9.91
N LEU A 418 -3.84 -19.39 -10.88
CA LEU A 418 -2.53 -19.44 -11.53
C LEU A 418 -1.39 -19.23 -10.53
N THR A 419 -1.56 -18.34 -9.56
CA THR A 419 -0.57 -18.13 -8.49
C THR A 419 -0.38 -19.42 -7.67
N ALA A 420 -1.46 -20.09 -7.29
CA ALA A 420 -1.36 -21.37 -6.59
C ALA A 420 -0.65 -22.44 -7.44
N ASP A 421 -1.04 -22.56 -8.71
CA ASP A 421 -0.49 -23.55 -9.64
C ASP A 421 1.00 -23.34 -9.88
N LEU A 422 1.42 -22.09 -10.10
CA LEU A 422 2.81 -21.79 -10.46
C LEU A 422 3.74 -21.76 -9.25
N THR A 423 3.28 -21.31 -8.09
CA THR A 423 4.07 -21.32 -6.85
C THR A 423 4.09 -22.70 -6.18
N GLY A 424 3.06 -23.54 -6.42
CA GLY A 424 2.85 -24.80 -5.71
C GLY A 424 2.41 -24.62 -4.26
N LYS A 425 1.97 -23.43 -3.87
CA LYS A 425 1.54 -23.08 -2.52
C LYS A 425 0.02 -22.92 -2.47
N LYS A 426 -0.54 -23.09 -1.28
CA LYS A 426 -1.95 -22.73 -1.06
C LYS A 426 -2.10 -21.22 -1.15
N VAL A 427 -3.12 -20.76 -1.85
CA VAL A 427 -3.48 -19.35 -1.93
C VAL A 427 -4.83 -19.14 -1.26
N PHE A 428 -4.91 -18.12 -0.39
CA PHE A 428 -6.15 -17.68 0.21
C PHE A 428 -6.44 -16.26 -0.28
N SER A 429 -7.63 -16.00 -0.81
CA SER A 429 -8.00 -14.70 -1.32
C SER A 429 -9.08 -14.02 -0.49
N GLY A 430 -8.87 -12.75 -0.20
CA GLY A 430 -9.68 -11.89 0.65
C GLY A 430 -8.96 -11.50 1.95
N PRO A 431 -9.42 -10.45 2.60
CA PRO A 431 -10.54 -9.57 2.25
C PRO A 431 -10.23 -8.61 1.08
N LYS A 432 -11.31 -8.15 0.42
CA LYS A 432 -11.18 -7.13 -0.64
C LYS A 432 -10.83 -5.76 -0.06
N GLU A 433 -11.45 -5.38 1.02
CA GLU A 433 -11.27 -4.09 1.70
C GLU A 433 -10.30 -4.21 2.89
N ALA A 434 -9.14 -4.84 2.65
CA ALA A 434 -8.16 -5.15 3.70
C ALA A 434 -7.67 -3.91 4.45
N THR A 435 -7.34 -2.82 3.72
CA THR A 435 -6.86 -1.57 4.31
C THR A 435 -7.85 -1.03 5.34
N SER A 436 -9.12 -0.92 4.97
CA SER A 436 -10.15 -0.40 5.88
C SER A 436 -10.41 -1.35 7.06
N LEU A 437 -10.36 -2.68 6.86
CA LEU A 437 -10.50 -3.66 7.96
C LEU A 437 -9.33 -3.59 8.94
N GLY A 438 -8.10 -3.46 8.45
CA GLY A 438 -6.92 -3.31 9.30
C GLY A 438 -6.97 -2.01 10.10
N ASN A 439 -7.35 -0.90 9.46
CA ASN A 439 -7.55 0.38 10.11
C ASN A 439 -8.58 0.26 11.25
N ILE A 440 -9.78 -0.30 10.98
CA ILE A 440 -10.84 -0.51 11.97
C ILE A 440 -10.35 -1.46 13.08
N GLY A 441 -9.67 -2.55 12.72
CA GLY A 441 -9.16 -3.52 13.69
C GLY A 441 -8.20 -2.88 14.70
N VAL A 442 -7.31 -1.99 14.25
CA VAL A 442 -6.41 -1.28 15.16
C VAL A 442 -7.14 -0.25 16.01
N GLN A 443 -8.19 0.40 15.49
CA GLN A 443 -9.03 1.27 16.33
C GLN A 443 -9.68 0.49 17.48
N LEU A 444 -10.11 -0.75 17.26
CA LEU A 444 -10.72 -1.60 18.31
C LEU A 444 -9.79 -1.89 19.48
N VAL A 445 -8.46 -1.83 19.28
CA VAL A 445 -7.47 -1.98 20.37
C VAL A 445 -7.65 -0.91 21.45
N SER A 446 -8.05 0.31 21.07
CA SER A 446 -8.32 1.38 22.02
C SER A 446 -9.62 1.21 22.80
N HIS A 447 -10.54 0.38 22.32
CA HIS A 447 -11.87 0.20 22.92
C HIS A 447 -12.00 -1.11 23.70
N ILE A 448 -11.17 -2.12 23.42
CA ILE A 448 -11.30 -3.46 23.99
C ILE A 448 -9.98 -3.87 24.65
N SER A 449 -10.01 -4.00 25.98
CA SER A 449 -8.82 -4.40 26.74
C SER A 449 -8.32 -5.77 26.34
N GLY A 450 -7.03 -5.88 26.02
CA GLY A 450 -6.38 -7.12 25.59
C GLY A 450 -6.64 -7.53 24.14
N PHE A 451 -7.33 -6.69 23.36
CA PHE A 451 -7.49 -6.90 21.92
C PHE A 451 -6.16 -6.60 21.21
N GLY A 452 -5.72 -7.51 20.35
CA GLY A 452 -4.43 -7.39 19.65
C GLY A 452 -4.47 -7.91 18.22
N LEU A 453 -3.30 -8.09 17.60
CA LEU A 453 -3.19 -8.47 16.19
C LEU A 453 -3.87 -9.81 15.87
N SER A 454 -3.77 -10.79 16.77
CA SER A 454 -4.44 -12.09 16.62
C SER A 454 -5.96 -11.93 16.56
N ASP A 455 -6.51 -11.03 17.42
CA ASP A 455 -7.96 -10.77 17.46
C ASP A 455 -8.42 -10.00 16.21
N ILE A 456 -7.59 -9.08 15.71
CA ILE A 456 -7.83 -8.38 14.44
C ILE A 456 -7.95 -9.40 13.30
N ARG A 457 -7.00 -10.31 13.18
CA ARG A 457 -7.01 -11.35 12.13
C ARG A 457 -8.19 -12.32 12.27
N GLU A 458 -8.59 -12.67 13.51
CA GLU A 458 -9.79 -13.46 13.78
C GLU A 458 -11.07 -12.69 13.38
N MET A 459 -11.17 -11.42 13.76
CA MET A 459 -12.26 -10.54 13.34
C MET A 459 -12.38 -10.51 11.80
N VAL A 460 -11.26 -10.38 11.08
CA VAL A 460 -11.24 -10.36 9.61
C VAL A 460 -11.80 -11.67 9.05
N ARG A 461 -11.35 -12.83 9.56
CA ARG A 461 -11.87 -14.14 9.14
C ARG A 461 -13.37 -14.29 9.36
N ASN A 462 -13.89 -13.67 10.42
CA ASN A 462 -15.32 -13.70 10.74
C ASN A 462 -16.14 -12.69 9.92
N SER A 463 -15.50 -11.66 9.38
CA SER A 463 -16.16 -10.54 8.68
C SER A 463 -16.31 -10.77 7.19
N GLU A 464 -15.29 -11.36 6.56
CA GLU A 464 -15.20 -11.46 5.11
C GLU A 464 -14.93 -12.90 4.67
N PRO A 465 -15.52 -13.34 3.55
CA PRO A 465 -15.26 -14.67 3.01
C PRO A 465 -13.81 -14.78 2.51
N ILE A 466 -13.10 -15.82 2.93
CA ILE A 466 -11.76 -16.14 2.48
C ILE A 466 -11.85 -17.40 1.60
N SER A 467 -11.48 -17.26 0.32
CA SER A 467 -11.58 -18.33 -0.66
C SER A 467 -10.24 -19.05 -0.83
N PRO A 468 -10.17 -20.37 -0.62
CA PRO A 468 -8.95 -21.13 -0.82
C PRO A 468 -8.77 -21.53 -2.30
N PHE A 469 -7.52 -21.49 -2.77
CA PHE A 469 -7.07 -22.03 -4.05
C PHE A 469 -5.94 -23.01 -3.78
N HIS A 470 -6.04 -24.21 -4.32
CA HIS A 470 -5.02 -25.23 -4.20
C HIS A 470 -4.32 -25.42 -5.54
N PRO A 471 -3.02 -25.75 -5.55
CA PRO A 471 -2.34 -26.14 -6.78
C PRO A 471 -3.09 -27.30 -7.46
N ASP A 472 -3.33 -27.17 -8.76
CA ASP A 472 -3.99 -28.21 -9.54
C ASP A 472 -3.03 -29.41 -9.73
N PRO A 473 -3.36 -30.60 -9.19
CA PRO A 473 -2.49 -31.78 -9.30
C PRO A 473 -2.39 -32.34 -10.71
N GLN A 474 -3.27 -31.90 -11.64
CA GLN A 474 -3.24 -32.35 -13.06
C GLN A 474 -2.28 -31.48 -13.91
N ARG A 475 -1.81 -30.35 -13.39
CA ARG A 475 -0.83 -29.53 -14.08
C ARG A 475 0.55 -30.17 -14.07
N ASP A 476 1.18 -30.21 -15.25
CA ASP A 476 2.54 -30.71 -15.40
C ASP A 476 3.55 -29.77 -14.71
N ARG A 477 3.91 -30.13 -13.47
CA ARG A 477 4.85 -29.36 -12.65
C ARG A 477 6.23 -29.27 -13.30
N GLN A 478 6.70 -30.32 -13.97
CA GLN A 478 8.00 -30.30 -14.63
C GLN A 478 8.01 -29.31 -15.78
N LEU A 479 6.95 -29.28 -16.59
CA LEU A 479 6.82 -28.31 -17.68
C LEU A 479 6.76 -26.87 -17.15
N ILE A 480 6.02 -26.61 -16.04
CA ILE A 480 5.99 -25.31 -15.38
C ILE A 480 7.39 -24.89 -14.96
N ASP A 481 8.14 -25.77 -14.30
CA ASP A 481 9.48 -25.47 -13.79
C ASP A 481 10.51 -25.27 -14.91
N VAL A 482 10.42 -26.02 -15.99
CA VAL A 482 11.26 -25.83 -17.19
C VAL A 482 11.01 -24.44 -17.79
N ARG A 483 9.75 -24.11 -18.08
CA ARG A 483 9.39 -22.80 -18.67
C ARG A 483 9.76 -21.62 -17.79
N TYR A 484 9.62 -21.77 -16.47
CA TYR A 484 10.02 -20.77 -15.49
C TYR A 484 11.53 -20.53 -15.53
N ARG A 485 12.34 -21.59 -15.49
CA ARG A 485 13.80 -21.50 -15.56
C ARG A 485 14.26 -20.91 -16.91
N ASP A 486 13.75 -21.42 -18.02
CA ASP A 486 14.08 -20.91 -19.34
C ASP A 486 13.82 -19.41 -19.47
N PHE A 487 12.76 -18.91 -18.83
CA PHE A 487 12.44 -17.49 -18.86
C PHE A 487 13.40 -16.65 -18.02
N TYR A 488 13.73 -17.06 -16.79
CA TYR A 488 14.53 -16.26 -15.86
C TYR A 488 16.05 -16.49 -15.95
N GLU A 489 16.51 -17.63 -16.46
CA GLU A 489 17.95 -17.91 -16.67
C GLU A 489 18.47 -17.37 -18.00
N ASN A 490 17.59 -17.03 -18.94
CA ASN A 490 17.94 -16.47 -20.25
C ASN A 490 17.71 -14.93 -20.33
N GLN A 491 17.39 -14.26 -19.23
CA GLN A 491 17.37 -12.81 -19.09
C GLN A 491 18.66 -12.30 -18.45
#